data_f1274e29106a67db55e4732b6b488199
#
_entry.id   f1274e29106a67db55e4732b6b488199
#
_cell.length_a   1.000
_cell.length_b   1.000
_cell.length_c   1.000
_cell.angle_alpha   90.00
_cell.angle_beta   90.00
_cell.angle_gamma   90.00
#
_symmetry.space_group_name_H-M   'P 1'
#
loop_
_entity.id
_entity.type
_entity.pdbx_description
1 polymer ?
#
loop_
_entity_poly.entity_id
_entity_poly.type
_entity_poly.pdbx_seq_one_letter_code
_entity_poly.pdbx_strand_id
1 'polypeptide(L)'
;MSEEKRKMIAGELYLSGDPTLRADRLRARQLLHRYNHSSPDAQEERQHILAELFGRAGDAYIEPSFRCDYGYNIFLGNAFYANFDCVMLDVCPIHIGDNCMLAPASIFIPPPIRWMPKRVTAARNMANQ
;
A
#
# COMPACT_ATOMS: atom_id res chain seq x y z
N MET A 1 -10.27 -13.73 -7.30
CA MET A 1 -9.02 -12.96 -7.55
C MET A 1 -8.67 -13.07 -9.02
N SER A 2 -8.30 -11.97 -9.65
CA SER A 2 -7.90 -12.02 -11.05
C SER A 2 -6.54 -12.70 -11.18
N GLU A 3 -6.25 -13.19 -12.37
CA GLU A 3 -4.97 -13.84 -12.64
C GLU A 3 -3.82 -12.83 -12.50
N GLU A 4 -4.04 -11.59 -12.95
CA GLU A 4 -3.00 -10.58 -12.86
C GLU A 4 -2.72 -10.21 -11.40
N LYS A 5 -3.75 -10.16 -10.55
CA LYS A 5 -3.56 -9.92 -9.12
C LYS A 5 -2.78 -11.06 -8.49
N ARG A 6 -3.09 -12.30 -8.85
CA ARG A 6 -2.35 -13.45 -8.34
C ARG A 6 -0.87 -13.33 -8.70
N LYS A 7 -0.59 -12.99 -9.97
CA LYS A 7 0.80 -12.84 -10.43
C LYS A 7 1.52 -11.73 -9.66
N MET A 8 0.84 -10.60 -9.48
CA MET A 8 1.43 -9.46 -8.76
C MET A 8 1.85 -9.87 -7.35
N ILE A 9 0.93 -10.51 -6.63
CA ILE A 9 1.19 -10.89 -5.24
C ILE A 9 2.31 -11.93 -5.18
N ALA A 10 2.41 -12.80 -6.19
CA ALA A 10 3.45 -13.83 -6.25
C ALA A 10 4.80 -13.30 -6.72
N GLY A 11 4.90 -12.03 -7.09
CA GLY A 11 6.15 -11.48 -7.59
C GLY A 11 6.43 -11.80 -9.04
N GLU A 12 5.44 -12.25 -9.79
CA GLU A 12 5.58 -12.54 -11.21
C GLU A 12 5.25 -11.30 -12.03
N LEU A 13 5.66 -11.29 -13.29
CA LEU A 13 5.30 -10.21 -14.19
C LEU A 13 3.80 -10.18 -14.39
N TYR A 14 3.20 -9.00 -14.34
CA TYR A 14 1.75 -8.85 -14.41
C TYR A 14 1.40 -7.57 -15.15
N LEU A 15 0.14 -7.48 -15.57
CA LEU A 15 -0.40 -6.31 -16.26
C LEU A 15 -1.10 -5.41 -15.24
N SER A 16 -0.51 -4.26 -14.96
CA SER A 16 -1.05 -3.36 -13.95
C SER A 16 -2.38 -2.72 -14.37
N GLY A 17 -2.69 -2.74 -15.66
CA GLY A 17 -3.95 -2.21 -16.17
C GLY A 17 -5.14 -3.14 -16.01
N ASP A 18 -4.94 -4.30 -15.41
CA ASP A 18 -6.03 -5.25 -15.13
C ASP A 18 -7.17 -4.54 -14.38
N PRO A 19 -8.43 -4.75 -14.79
CA PRO A 19 -9.55 -4.04 -14.15
C PRO A 19 -9.66 -4.26 -12.65
N THR A 20 -9.38 -5.47 -12.16
CA THR A 20 -9.42 -5.74 -10.72
C THR A 20 -8.38 -4.91 -10.00
N LEU A 21 -7.16 -4.86 -10.54
CA LEU A 21 -6.08 -4.09 -9.90
C LEU A 21 -6.38 -2.59 -9.92
N ARG A 22 -6.95 -2.10 -11.01
CA ARG A 22 -7.33 -0.70 -11.08
C ARG A 22 -8.39 -0.35 -10.04
N ALA A 23 -9.39 -1.22 -9.88
CA ALA A 23 -10.42 -1.01 -8.87
C ALA A 23 -9.83 -1.06 -7.46
N ASP A 24 -8.89 -1.98 -7.22
CA ASP A 24 -8.24 -2.10 -5.91
C ASP A 24 -7.43 -0.85 -5.57
N ARG A 25 -6.72 -0.29 -6.56
CA ARG A 25 -5.97 0.95 -6.33
C ARG A 25 -6.91 2.12 -6.05
N LEU A 26 -8.03 2.18 -6.75
CA LEU A 26 -9.00 3.25 -6.50
C LEU A 26 -9.56 3.15 -5.08
N ARG A 27 -9.88 1.94 -4.64
CA ARG A 27 -10.34 1.71 -3.27
C ARG A 27 -9.31 2.23 -2.27
N ALA A 28 -8.04 1.88 -2.46
CA ALA A 28 -6.98 2.32 -1.56
C ALA A 28 -6.88 3.85 -1.54
N ARG A 29 -6.98 4.48 -2.72
CA ARG A 29 -6.91 5.94 -2.79
C ARG A 29 -8.07 6.62 -2.10
N GLN A 30 -9.27 6.04 -2.19
CA GLN A 30 -10.43 6.58 -1.51
C GLN A 30 -10.28 6.49 0.01
N LEU A 31 -9.80 5.35 0.50
CA LEU A 31 -9.56 5.19 1.93
C LEU A 31 -8.46 6.12 2.42
N LEU A 32 -7.39 6.27 1.65
CA LEU A 32 -6.30 7.16 2.01
C LEU A 32 -6.72 8.63 1.98
N HIS A 33 -7.60 8.99 1.05
CA HIS A 33 -8.12 10.35 1.01
C HIS A 33 -8.84 10.67 2.33
N ARG A 34 -9.68 9.75 2.80
CA ARG A 34 -10.36 9.94 4.08
C ARG A 34 -9.36 9.98 5.23
N TYR A 35 -8.37 9.10 5.22
CA TYR A 35 -7.39 9.02 6.29
C TYR A 35 -6.56 10.30 6.38
N ASN A 36 -6.03 10.72 5.23
CA ASN A 36 -5.11 11.86 5.19
C ASN A 36 -5.79 13.20 5.46
N HIS A 37 -7.11 13.25 5.34
CA HIS A 37 -7.88 14.45 5.66
C HIS A 37 -8.62 14.34 6.97
N SER A 38 -8.36 13.28 7.76
CA SER A 38 -9.01 13.11 9.04
C SER A 38 -8.45 14.08 10.06
N SER A 39 -9.27 14.42 11.05
CA SER A 39 -8.85 15.30 12.13
C SER A 39 -7.78 14.62 13.00
N PRO A 40 -6.80 15.37 13.51
CA PRO A 40 -5.74 14.76 14.34
C PRO A 40 -6.25 14.04 15.58
N ASP A 41 -7.43 14.42 16.08
CA ASP A 41 -7.99 13.78 17.26
C ASP A 41 -9.02 12.70 16.94
N ALA A 42 -9.23 12.38 15.67
CA ALA A 42 -10.21 11.37 15.25
C ALA A 42 -9.57 9.98 15.26
N GLN A 43 -9.07 9.53 16.40
CA GLN A 43 -8.33 8.27 16.49
C GLN A 43 -9.17 7.06 16.15
N GLU A 44 -10.42 7.05 16.57
CA GLU A 44 -11.29 5.91 16.31
C GLU A 44 -11.57 5.77 14.82
N GLU A 45 -11.86 6.86 14.15
CA GLU A 45 -12.08 6.85 12.71
C GLU A 45 -10.83 6.40 11.97
N ARG A 46 -9.66 6.92 12.38
CA ARG A 46 -8.38 6.54 11.77
C ARG A 46 -8.12 5.05 11.91
N GLN A 47 -8.39 4.47 13.07
CA GLN A 47 -8.21 3.04 13.28
C GLN A 47 -9.15 2.23 12.40
N HIS A 48 -10.38 2.67 12.23
CA HIS A 48 -11.33 2.00 11.35
C HIS A 48 -10.87 2.00 9.90
N ILE A 49 -10.36 3.15 9.43
CA ILE A 49 -9.88 3.25 8.05
C ILE A 49 -8.68 2.33 7.82
N LEU A 50 -7.73 2.32 8.76
CA LEU A 50 -6.56 1.45 8.62
C LEU A 50 -6.95 -0.03 8.66
N ALA A 51 -7.90 -0.39 9.50
CA ALA A 51 -8.38 -1.77 9.58
C ALA A 51 -9.03 -2.20 8.26
N GLU A 52 -9.69 -1.28 7.60
CA GLU A 52 -10.32 -1.56 6.31
C GLU A 52 -9.29 -1.60 5.18
N LEU A 53 -8.24 -0.78 5.26
CA LEU A 53 -7.24 -0.63 4.22
C LEU A 53 -6.22 -1.75 4.22
N PHE A 54 -5.66 -2.06 5.39
CA PHE A 54 -4.51 -2.97 5.49
C PHE A 54 -4.93 -4.43 5.63
N GLY A 55 -4.03 -5.32 5.24
CA GLY A 55 -4.20 -6.74 5.52
C GLY A 55 -4.21 -7.02 7.02
N ARG A 56 -3.35 -6.31 7.76
CA ARG A 56 -3.39 -6.29 9.23
C ARG A 56 -2.92 -4.93 9.71
N ALA A 57 -3.80 -4.20 10.37
CA ALA A 57 -3.46 -2.86 10.85
C ALA A 57 -2.92 -2.86 12.29
N GLY A 58 -3.36 -3.83 13.11
CA GLY A 58 -2.99 -3.83 14.52
C GLY A 58 -3.40 -2.54 15.19
N ASP A 59 -2.53 -2.04 16.06
CA ASP A 59 -2.72 -0.77 16.76
C ASP A 59 -1.85 0.33 16.17
N ALA A 60 -1.66 0.32 14.86
CA ALA A 60 -0.76 1.24 14.18
C ALA A 60 -1.14 2.70 14.41
N TYR A 61 -0.13 3.54 14.57
CA TYR A 61 -0.29 4.99 14.58
C TYR A 61 0.50 5.55 13.41
N ILE A 62 -0.20 6.17 12.46
CA ILE A 62 0.41 6.65 11.23
C ILE A 62 0.05 8.12 11.05
N GLU A 63 1.09 8.95 11.01
CA GLU A 63 0.88 10.37 10.75
C GLU A 63 0.55 10.59 9.27
N PRO A 64 -0.50 11.30 8.97
CA PRO A 64 -0.74 11.74 7.60
C PRO A 64 0.38 12.69 7.15
N SER A 65 0.74 12.71 5.91
CA SER A 65 0.13 11.97 4.82
C SER A 65 0.77 10.59 4.67
N PHE A 66 -0.03 9.60 4.36
CA PHE A 66 0.47 8.24 4.11
C PHE A 66 -0.02 7.78 2.74
N ARG A 67 0.81 7.05 2.01
CA ARG A 67 0.44 6.54 0.70
C ARG A 67 0.85 5.08 0.57
N CYS A 68 0.06 4.33 -0.16
CA CYS A 68 0.38 2.95 -0.52
C CYS A 68 -0.30 2.61 -1.84
N ASP A 69 0.04 1.47 -2.43
CA ASP A 69 -0.58 1.05 -3.68
C ASP A 69 -1.95 0.43 -3.46
N TYR A 70 -2.03 -0.59 -2.62
CA TYR A 70 -3.25 -1.37 -2.42
C TYR A 70 -3.71 -1.41 -0.98
N GLY A 71 -2.77 -1.47 -0.05
CA GLY A 71 -3.05 -1.58 1.38
C GLY A 71 -3.19 -3.02 1.84
N TYR A 72 -3.91 -3.85 1.11
CA TYR A 72 -4.20 -5.22 1.58
C TYR A 72 -2.96 -6.11 1.63
N ASN A 73 -1.87 -5.71 1.02
CA ASN A 73 -0.61 -6.45 1.09
C ASN A 73 0.28 -5.97 2.24
N ILE A 74 -0.22 -5.09 3.10
CA ILE A 74 0.54 -4.57 4.23
C ILE A 74 0.04 -5.24 5.50
N PHE A 75 0.96 -5.91 6.21
CA PHE A 75 0.65 -6.62 7.44
C PHE A 75 1.56 -6.08 8.54
N LEU A 76 1.00 -5.27 9.43
CA LEU A 76 1.77 -4.60 10.46
C LEU A 76 1.76 -5.39 11.76
N GLY A 77 2.91 -5.45 12.42
CA GLY A 77 3.00 -6.00 13.77
C GLY A 77 2.44 -5.02 14.79
N ASN A 78 2.66 -5.30 16.08
CA ASN A 78 2.16 -4.45 17.15
C ASN A 78 3.04 -3.23 17.33
N ALA A 79 2.44 -2.13 17.82
CA ALA A 79 3.13 -0.89 18.15
C ALA A 79 3.89 -0.30 16.96
N PHE A 80 3.25 -0.32 15.79
CA PHE A 80 3.83 0.30 14.61
C PHE A 80 3.60 1.81 14.63
N TYR A 81 4.64 2.57 14.33
CA TYR A 81 4.53 4.02 14.20
C TYR A 81 5.17 4.47 12.89
N ALA A 82 4.46 5.29 12.12
CA ALA A 82 5.02 5.94 10.94
C ALA A 82 4.89 7.44 11.07
N ASN A 83 6.00 8.14 10.86
CA ASN A 83 6.01 9.59 10.86
C ASN A 83 5.44 10.13 9.55
N PHE A 84 5.47 11.44 9.34
CA PHE A 84 4.83 12.10 8.20
C PHE A 84 5.37 11.64 6.86
N ASP A 85 4.50 11.56 5.88
CA ASP A 85 4.85 11.39 4.46
C ASP A 85 5.56 10.09 4.15
N CYS A 86 5.18 9.02 4.82
CA CYS A 86 5.71 7.69 4.51
C CYS A 86 4.94 7.06 3.36
N VAL A 87 5.64 6.19 2.61
CA VAL A 87 5.09 5.50 1.45
C VAL A 87 5.42 4.02 1.55
N MET A 88 4.43 3.17 1.31
CA MET A 88 4.64 1.72 1.21
C MET A 88 4.09 1.24 -0.12
N LEU A 89 4.97 0.77 -1.01
CA LEU A 89 4.57 0.33 -2.34
C LEU A 89 4.30 -1.17 -2.30
N ASP A 90 3.10 -1.52 -1.89
CA ASP A 90 2.74 -2.89 -1.57
C ASP A 90 2.15 -3.68 -2.75
N VAL A 91 2.91 -3.75 -3.85
CA VAL A 91 2.53 -4.65 -4.96
C VAL A 91 2.64 -6.11 -4.55
N CYS A 92 3.58 -6.43 -3.65
CA CYS A 92 3.73 -7.74 -3.03
C CYS A 92 3.57 -7.58 -1.53
N PRO A 93 3.33 -8.67 -0.79
CA PRO A 93 3.15 -8.56 0.65
C PRO A 93 4.34 -7.95 1.37
N ILE A 94 4.05 -7.05 2.30
CA ILE A 94 5.01 -6.42 3.20
C ILE A 94 4.63 -6.83 4.61
N HIS A 95 5.53 -7.52 5.30
CA HIS A 95 5.32 -7.93 6.68
C HIS A 95 6.27 -7.14 7.58
N ILE A 96 5.70 -6.37 8.49
CA ILE A 96 6.47 -5.56 9.43
C ILE A 96 6.36 -6.19 10.81
N GLY A 97 7.50 -6.36 11.47
CA GLY A 97 7.52 -6.91 12.83
C GLY A 97 7.03 -5.91 13.87
N ASP A 98 7.06 -6.34 15.14
CA ASP A 98 6.59 -5.48 16.23
C ASP A 98 7.56 -4.34 16.52
N ASN A 99 7.02 -3.25 17.06
CA ASN A 99 7.80 -2.11 17.53
C ASN A 99 8.61 -1.43 16.45
N CYS A 100 8.10 -1.41 15.21
CA CYS A 100 8.78 -0.75 14.11
C CYS A 100 8.39 0.71 14.05
N MET A 101 9.38 1.58 13.82
CA MET A 101 9.15 3.01 13.64
C MET A 101 9.75 3.46 12.32
N LEU A 102 8.98 4.24 11.56
CA LEU A 102 9.46 4.81 10.32
C LEU A 102 9.66 6.31 10.48
N ALA A 103 10.85 6.77 10.10
CA ALA A 103 11.18 8.20 10.09
C ALA A 103 10.37 8.93 9.00
N PRO A 104 10.28 10.27 9.08
CA PRO A 104 9.55 11.01 8.05
C PRO A 104 10.08 10.73 6.65
N ALA A 105 9.16 10.67 5.70
CA ALA A 105 9.45 10.45 4.28
C ALA A 105 10.14 9.12 3.97
N SER A 106 9.91 8.11 4.81
CA SER A 106 10.43 6.77 4.56
C SER A 106 9.66 6.11 3.42
N ILE A 107 10.38 5.40 2.57
CA ILE A 107 9.78 4.66 1.46
C ILE A 107 10.10 3.19 1.66
N PHE A 108 9.06 2.36 1.70
CA PHE A 108 9.21 0.93 1.90
C PHE A 108 8.75 0.19 0.65
N ILE A 109 9.66 -0.62 0.08
CA ILE A 109 9.39 -1.40 -1.13
C ILE A 109 9.66 -2.87 -0.81
N PRO A 110 8.70 -3.77 -1.03
CA PRO A 110 8.91 -5.17 -0.70
C PRO A 110 9.89 -5.84 -1.67
N PRO A 111 10.77 -6.71 -1.17
CA PRO A 111 11.58 -7.53 -2.06
C PRO A 111 10.78 -8.78 -2.45
N PRO A 112 11.07 -9.35 -3.62
CA PRO A 112 11.84 -8.75 -4.70
C PRO A 112 10.95 -7.90 -5.58
N ILE A 113 11.45 -6.76 -6.00
CA ILE A 113 10.74 -5.94 -6.96
C ILE A 113 11.25 -6.29 -8.34
N ARG A 114 10.33 -6.63 -9.22
CA ARG A 114 10.67 -6.92 -10.59
C ARG A 114 10.42 -5.68 -11.42
N TRP A 115 11.49 -5.02 -11.76
CA TRP A 115 11.39 -3.79 -12.54
C TRP A 115 11.55 -4.10 -14.02
N MET A 116 10.56 -3.72 -14.82
CA MET A 116 10.56 -4.01 -16.25
C MET A 116 10.26 -2.73 -17.03
N PRO A 117 11.23 -1.85 -17.18
CA PRO A 117 10.97 -0.54 -17.80
C PRO A 117 10.46 -0.64 -19.22
N LYS A 118 10.81 -1.68 -19.93
CA LYS A 118 10.35 -1.77 -21.29
C LYS A 118 8.92 -2.17 -21.45
N ARG A 119 8.28 -2.46 -20.38
CA ARG A 119 6.90 -2.81 -20.47
C ARG A 119 6.02 -1.70 -20.77
N VAL A 120 6.52 -0.65 -20.85
CA VAL A 120 5.76 0.38 -21.07
C VAL A 120 5.12 0.30 -22.29
N THR A 121 5.17 -0.20 -22.95
CA THR A 121 4.61 -0.07 -24.05
C THR A 121 3.49 -0.72 -24.27
N ALA A 122 3.16 -1.02 -24.35
CA ALA A 122 2.09 -1.50 -24.62
C ALA A 122 1.16 -1.18 -23.85
N ALA A 123 1.46 -1.10 -23.63
CA ALA A 123 0.92 -0.83 -23.02
C ALA A 123 1.11 0.12 -22.49
N ARG A 124 1.68 0.28 -22.72
CA ARG A 124 2.28 0.87 -22.13
C ARG A 124 2.10 1.53 -21.65
N ASN A 125 2.23 1.14 -21.41
CA ASN A 125 2.60 1.37 -20.68
C ASN A 125 2.37 1.47 -19.89
N MET A 126 2.28 0.83 -19.66
CA MET A 126 2.46 0.69 -18.78
C MET A 126 2.89 1.16 -18.19
N ALA A 127 3.21 1.02 -18.17
CA ALA A 127 3.85 1.21 -17.63
C ALA A 127 4.28 1.74 -17.45
N ASN A 128 4.61 1.70 -17.75
CA ASN A 128 5.35 1.97 -17.64
C ASN A 128 5.67 2.35 -17.40
N GLN A 129 5.80 1.87 -17.71
CA GLN A 129 6.48 1.80 -17.51
C GLN A 129 6.59 2.00 -17.06
#